data_bb3e903af8aaff2b5a76ac5a5f3ba2fa
#
_entry.id   bb3e903af8aaff2b5a76ac5a5f3ba2fa
#
_cell.length_a   1.000
_cell.length_b   1.000
_cell.length_c   1.000
_cell.angle_alpha   90.00
_cell.angle_beta   90.00
_cell.angle_gamma   90.00
#
_symmetry.space_group_name_H-M   'P 1'
#
loop_
_entity.id
_entity.type
_entity.pdbx_description
1 polymer ?
#
loop_
_entity_poly.entity_id
_entity_poly.type
_entity_poly.pdbx_seq_one_letter_code
_entity_poly.pdbx_strand_id
1 'polypeptide(L)'
;AHPSHYDYTSVYDLVIFRRLATQAETGAEAEQEAAVEAYHGQLASAPREKTKGGLPAFNRIGSRAVGFAIFDRLLISVHPRGCFAAKSFIERFLADAKFSVDAVAARNRIPVNPADLVLRMVNAMVDSYLDLRRELTRQLEHWQAELLKPNARFNNWGALMTARGQLHVLEDLCDEQRDAMQEWLDSLREQPLSTL
;
A
#
# COMPACT_ATOMS: atom_id res chain seq x y z
N ALA A 1 -13.48 -6.99 -0.33
CA ALA A 1 -12.29 -6.97 0.55
C ALA A 1 -12.64 -6.14 1.77
N HIS A 2 -12.17 -6.55 2.96
CA HIS A 2 -12.41 -5.76 4.17
C HIS A 2 -11.58 -4.48 4.13
N PRO A 3 -12.10 -3.33 4.60
CA PRO A 3 -11.39 -2.08 4.69
C PRO A 3 -10.22 -2.14 5.69
N SER A 4 -9.38 -1.11 5.71
CA SER A 4 -8.47 -0.88 6.84
C SER A 4 -9.31 -0.61 8.09
N HIS A 5 -8.96 -1.22 9.20
CA HIS A 5 -9.68 -1.02 10.46
C HIS A 5 -8.82 -1.34 11.67
N TYR A 6 -9.21 -0.79 12.79
CA TYR A 6 -8.68 -1.08 14.10
C TYR A 6 -9.72 -1.85 14.92
N ASP A 7 -9.26 -2.79 15.72
CA ASP A 7 -10.06 -3.49 16.71
C ASP A 7 -9.17 -3.76 17.94
N TYR A 8 -9.76 -3.88 19.11
CA TYR A 8 -9.03 -4.15 20.32
C TYR A 8 -9.61 -5.31 21.09
N THR A 9 -8.75 -6.02 21.77
CA THR A 9 -9.14 -7.05 22.75
C THR A 9 -8.53 -6.69 24.10
N SER A 10 -8.91 -7.43 25.15
CA SER A 10 -8.28 -7.24 26.47
C SER A 10 -6.80 -7.63 26.51
N VAL A 11 -6.25 -8.23 25.46
CA VAL A 11 -4.91 -8.82 25.43
C VAL A 11 -4.02 -8.20 24.35
N TYR A 12 -4.57 -7.74 23.25
CA TYR A 12 -3.83 -7.18 22.13
C TYR A 12 -4.69 -6.22 21.31
N ASP A 13 -4.03 -5.31 20.63
CA ASP A 13 -4.59 -4.46 19.59
C ASP A 13 -4.46 -5.13 18.23
N LEU A 14 -5.49 -5.05 17.41
CA LEU A 14 -5.48 -5.55 16.03
C LEU A 14 -5.62 -4.39 15.06
N VAL A 15 -4.60 -4.19 14.23
CA VAL A 15 -4.63 -3.21 13.14
C VAL A 15 -4.57 -3.93 11.81
N ILE A 16 -5.58 -3.76 10.99
CA ILE A 16 -5.56 -4.19 9.59
C ILE A 16 -5.31 -2.96 8.72
N PHE A 17 -4.16 -2.93 8.08
CA PHE A 17 -3.75 -1.84 7.22
C PHE A 17 -3.69 -2.30 5.76
N ARG A 18 -4.52 -1.71 4.91
CA ARG A 18 -4.50 -1.97 3.47
C ARG A 18 -3.54 -1.00 2.81
N ARG A 19 -2.38 -1.50 2.43
CA ARG A 19 -1.38 -0.72 1.70
C ARG A 19 -1.57 -0.81 0.19
N LEU A 20 -1.01 0.12 -0.55
CA LEU A 20 -0.91 -0.02 -2.00
C LEU A 20 -0.05 -1.23 -2.38
N ALA A 21 -0.48 -1.94 -3.40
CA ALA A 21 0.32 -3.01 -4.00
C ALA A 21 1.54 -2.41 -4.72
N THR A 22 2.67 -3.10 -4.64
CA THR A 22 3.85 -2.71 -5.41
C THR A 22 3.69 -3.07 -6.89
N GLN A 23 4.49 -2.44 -7.75
CA GLN A 23 4.49 -2.75 -9.18
C GLN A 23 4.78 -4.23 -9.47
N ALA A 24 5.64 -4.85 -8.69
CA ALA A 24 5.94 -6.27 -8.81
C ALA A 24 4.75 -7.16 -8.46
N GLU A 25 3.98 -6.78 -7.43
CA GLU A 25 2.78 -7.51 -7.01
C GLU A 25 1.64 -7.37 -8.03
N THR A 26 1.41 -6.18 -8.57
CA THR A 26 0.41 -5.96 -9.63
C THR A 26 0.80 -6.61 -10.95
N GLY A 27 2.09 -6.64 -11.28
CA GLY A 27 2.61 -7.33 -12.47
C GLY A 27 2.43 -8.85 -12.39
N ALA A 28 2.77 -9.44 -11.25
CA ALA A 28 2.64 -10.88 -11.03
C ALA A 28 1.17 -11.35 -11.06
N GLU A 29 0.23 -10.52 -10.61
CA GLU A 29 -1.21 -10.83 -10.71
C GLU A 29 -1.73 -10.74 -12.14
N ALA A 30 -1.32 -9.71 -12.87
CA ALA A 30 -1.68 -9.60 -14.29
C ALA A 30 -1.16 -10.78 -15.11
N GLU A 31 0.03 -11.30 -14.77
CA GLU A 31 0.59 -12.51 -15.37
C GLU A 31 -0.19 -13.77 -14.94
N GLN A 32 -0.60 -13.86 -13.68
CA GLN A 32 -1.39 -14.96 -13.16
C GLN A 32 -2.81 -14.97 -13.73
N GLU A 33 -3.47 -13.82 -13.79
CA GLU A 33 -4.78 -13.67 -14.44
C GLU A 33 -4.71 -14.02 -15.93
N ALA A 34 -3.68 -13.56 -16.63
CA ALA A 34 -3.44 -13.90 -18.03
C ALA A 34 -3.18 -15.42 -18.23
N ALA A 35 -2.49 -16.06 -17.30
CA ALA A 35 -2.25 -17.50 -17.33
C ALA A 35 -3.53 -18.30 -17.04
N VAL A 36 -4.37 -17.84 -16.10
CA VAL A 36 -5.66 -18.45 -15.80
C VAL A 36 -6.64 -18.24 -16.95
N GLU A 37 -6.70 -17.04 -17.54
CA GLU A 37 -7.49 -16.77 -18.74
C GLU A 37 -7.02 -17.62 -19.94
N ALA A 38 -5.72 -17.79 -20.13
CA ALA A 38 -5.19 -18.68 -21.18
C ALA A 38 -5.55 -20.15 -20.95
N TYR A 39 -5.60 -20.60 -19.71
CA TYR A 39 -6.04 -21.95 -19.35
C TYR A 39 -7.55 -22.15 -19.57
N HIS A 40 -8.38 -21.13 -19.27
CA HIS A 40 -9.82 -21.14 -19.54
C HIS A 40 -10.16 -20.74 -20.98
N GLY A 41 -9.28 -19.98 -21.66
CA GLY A 41 -9.48 -19.45 -23.02
C GLY A 41 -9.29 -20.47 -24.14
N GLN A 42 -8.93 -21.71 -23.83
CA GLN A 42 -9.02 -22.83 -24.79
C GLN A 42 -10.49 -23.20 -25.13
N LEU A 43 -11.48 -22.54 -24.48
CA LEU A 43 -12.92 -22.80 -24.70
C LEU A 43 -13.71 -21.61 -25.24
N ALA A 44 -13.14 -20.42 -25.43
CA ALA A 44 -13.86 -19.30 -26.02
C ALA A 44 -12.91 -18.31 -26.73
N SER A 45 -12.96 -18.36 -28.05
CA SER A 45 -12.25 -17.45 -28.94
C SER A 45 -12.93 -16.08 -29.03
N ALA A 46 -12.35 -15.05 -28.42
CA ALA A 46 -12.41 -13.67 -28.91
C ALA A 46 -11.18 -12.91 -28.38
N PRO A 47 -10.33 -12.34 -29.23
CA PRO A 47 -9.23 -11.50 -28.78
C PRO A 47 -9.81 -10.22 -28.19
N ARG A 48 -9.71 -10.05 -26.88
CA ARG A 48 -9.89 -8.72 -26.26
C ARG A 48 -8.79 -7.82 -26.79
N GLU A 49 -9.16 -6.82 -27.59
CA GLU A 49 -8.27 -5.74 -27.99
C GLU A 49 -7.58 -5.20 -26.73
N LYS A 50 -6.27 -5.37 -26.67
CA LYS A 50 -5.42 -4.63 -25.75
C LYS A 50 -5.65 -3.15 -26.07
N THR A 51 -6.38 -2.44 -25.24
CA THR A 51 -6.59 -1.01 -25.34
C THR A 51 -5.23 -0.34 -25.28
N LYS A 52 -4.65 -0.08 -26.45
CA LYS A 52 -3.47 0.78 -26.63
C LYS A 52 -3.90 2.18 -26.19
N GLY A 53 -3.58 2.59 -24.99
CA GLY A 53 -3.89 3.91 -24.47
C GLY A 53 -4.30 3.96 -23.01
N GLY A 54 -4.31 2.84 -22.29
CA GLY A 54 -4.49 2.81 -20.86
C GLY A 54 -3.34 3.56 -20.15
N LEU A 55 -3.68 4.31 -19.10
CA LEU A 55 -2.69 4.99 -18.27
C LEU A 55 -2.06 3.96 -17.33
N PRO A 56 -0.80 3.57 -17.52
CA PRO A 56 -0.19 2.47 -16.77
C PRO A 56 -0.18 2.73 -15.25
N ALA A 57 -0.07 3.99 -14.81
CA ALA A 57 -0.06 4.31 -13.37
C ALA A 57 -1.42 4.10 -12.71
N PHE A 58 -2.52 4.40 -13.39
CA PHE A 58 -3.87 4.20 -12.85
C PHE A 58 -4.24 2.71 -12.75
N ASN A 59 -3.72 1.88 -13.63
CA ASN A 59 -3.91 0.42 -13.56
C ASN A 59 -3.13 -0.24 -12.41
N ARG A 60 -2.25 0.53 -11.73
CA ARG A 60 -1.43 0.07 -10.60
C ARG A 60 -2.06 0.36 -9.24
N ILE A 61 -3.25 0.96 -9.19
CA ILE A 61 -3.96 1.24 -7.95
C ILE A 61 -4.65 -0.04 -7.50
N GLY A 62 -3.91 -0.86 -6.80
CA GLY A 62 -4.39 -2.05 -6.12
C GLY A 62 -3.99 -2.00 -4.64
N SER A 63 -4.68 -2.72 -3.77
CA SER A 63 -4.36 -2.75 -2.34
C SER A 63 -4.14 -4.15 -1.82
N ARG A 64 -3.29 -4.27 -0.79
CA ARG A 64 -2.98 -5.49 -0.06
C ARG A 64 -3.11 -5.26 1.43
N ALA A 65 -3.80 -6.16 2.09
CA ALA A 65 -3.94 -6.10 3.54
C ALA A 65 -2.66 -6.59 4.23
N VAL A 66 -2.29 -5.90 5.28
CA VAL A 66 -1.27 -6.32 6.26
C VAL A 66 -1.94 -6.23 7.62
N GLY A 67 -1.89 -7.31 8.39
CA GLY A 67 -2.43 -7.38 9.74
C GLY A 67 -1.32 -7.27 10.77
N PHE A 68 -1.58 -6.57 11.87
CA PHE A 68 -0.71 -6.44 13.02
C PHE A 68 -1.48 -6.79 14.29
N ALA A 69 -1.06 -7.82 15.00
CA ALA A 69 -1.51 -8.08 16.37
C ALA A 69 -0.42 -7.59 17.32
N ILE A 70 -0.75 -6.57 18.10
CA ILE A 70 0.19 -5.78 18.91
C ILE A 70 -0.06 -6.10 20.35
N PHE A 71 0.89 -6.76 20.97
CA PHE A 71 0.92 -7.07 22.41
C PHE A 71 1.89 -6.14 23.12
N ASP A 72 1.94 -6.14 24.42
CA ASP A 72 2.84 -5.30 25.22
C ASP A 72 4.32 -5.45 24.82
N ARG A 73 4.75 -6.68 24.53
CA ARG A 73 6.16 -7.00 24.23
C ARG A 73 6.37 -7.81 22.94
N LEU A 74 5.30 -8.09 22.21
CA LEU A 74 5.33 -8.93 21.02
C LEU A 74 4.53 -8.28 19.90
N LEU A 75 5.05 -8.30 18.70
CA LEU A 75 4.33 -7.96 17.48
C LEU A 75 4.24 -9.19 16.59
N ILE A 76 3.02 -9.51 16.17
CA ILE A 76 2.77 -10.51 15.14
C ILE A 76 2.27 -9.77 13.91
N SER A 77 2.98 -9.90 12.78
CA SER A 77 2.54 -9.35 11.51
C SER A 77 2.14 -10.45 10.53
N VAL A 78 1.01 -10.25 9.86
CA VAL A 78 0.49 -11.15 8.82
C VAL A 78 0.47 -10.35 7.52
N HIS A 79 1.15 -10.84 6.50
CA HIS A 79 1.29 -10.14 5.22
C HIS A 79 1.35 -11.12 4.04
N PRO A 80 0.98 -10.67 2.82
CA PRO A 80 1.11 -11.48 1.63
C PRO A 80 2.57 -11.92 1.39
N ARG A 81 2.73 -13.05 0.72
CA ARG A 81 4.06 -13.53 0.32
C ARG A 81 4.76 -12.47 -0.54
N GLY A 82 6.03 -12.20 -0.25
CA GLY A 82 6.82 -11.21 -0.99
C GLY A 82 6.56 -9.75 -0.60
N CYS A 83 5.89 -9.50 0.54
CA CYS A 83 5.67 -8.14 1.03
C CYS A 83 6.99 -7.39 1.18
N PHE A 84 7.21 -6.41 0.30
CA PHE A 84 8.44 -5.60 0.27
C PHE A 84 8.69 -4.88 1.60
N ALA A 85 7.64 -4.30 2.20
CA ALA A 85 7.75 -3.55 3.45
C ALA A 85 8.26 -4.44 4.60
N ALA A 86 7.72 -5.66 4.74
CA ALA A 86 8.18 -6.58 5.77
C ALA A 86 9.63 -7.02 5.51
N LYS A 87 9.97 -7.36 4.27
CA LYS A 87 11.32 -7.80 3.90
C LYS A 87 12.36 -6.70 4.12
N SER A 88 12.11 -5.49 3.61
CA SER A 88 13.03 -4.35 3.77
C SER A 88 13.21 -3.95 5.22
N PHE A 89 12.16 -4.10 6.04
CA PHE A 89 12.23 -3.80 7.45
C PHE A 89 13.09 -4.81 8.22
N ILE A 90 12.92 -6.11 7.95
CA ILE A 90 13.73 -7.19 8.51
C ILE A 90 15.21 -7.01 8.12
N GLU A 91 15.48 -6.73 6.85
CA GLU A 91 16.83 -6.51 6.35
C GLU A 91 17.52 -5.32 7.01
N ARG A 92 16.80 -4.18 7.15
CA ARG A 92 17.29 -3.01 7.86
C ARG A 92 17.57 -3.30 9.34
N PHE A 93 16.62 -3.96 10.01
CA PHE A 93 16.75 -4.29 11.42
C PHE A 93 17.95 -5.22 11.68
N LEU A 94 18.14 -6.23 10.83
CA LEU A 94 19.28 -7.14 10.91
C LEU A 94 20.61 -6.45 10.58
N ALA A 95 20.61 -5.50 9.64
CA ALA A 95 21.79 -4.71 9.33
C ALA A 95 22.17 -3.79 10.49
N ASP A 96 21.20 -3.05 11.04
CA ASP A 96 21.43 -2.15 12.19
C ASP A 96 21.88 -2.92 13.44
N ALA A 97 21.37 -4.13 13.66
CA ALA A 97 21.81 -4.99 14.76
C ALA A 97 23.27 -5.48 14.60
N LYS A 98 23.77 -5.62 13.38
CA LYS A 98 25.16 -6.03 13.09
C LYS A 98 26.16 -4.88 13.20
N PHE A 99 25.74 -3.63 12.95
CA PHE A 99 26.61 -2.46 12.90
C PHE A 99 26.61 -1.61 14.19
N SER A 100 26.04 -2.09 15.29
CA SER A 100 25.94 -1.32 16.54
C SER A 100 27.29 -1.24 17.30
N VAL A 101 28.29 -0.63 16.67
CA VAL A 101 29.55 -0.26 17.36
C VAL A 101 29.37 1.07 18.11
N ASP A 102 28.45 1.94 17.68
CA ASP A 102 28.12 3.19 18.38
C ASP A 102 26.76 3.06 19.08
N ALA A 103 26.80 2.71 20.36
CA ALA A 103 25.64 2.41 21.20
C ALA A 103 24.59 3.56 21.27
N VAL A 104 24.98 4.82 21.06
CA VAL A 104 24.10 5.98 21.14
C VAL A 104 23.29 6.18 19.85
N ALA A 105 23.92 6.00 18.69
CA ALA A 105 23.25 6.10 17.39
C ALA A 105 22.32 4.90 17.12
N ALA A 106 22.66 3.72 17.68
CA ALA A 106 21.85 2.52 17.56
C ALA A 106 20.54 2.59 18.36
N ARG A 107 20.54 3.24 19.54
CA ARG A 107 19.34 3.38 20.38
C ARG A 107 18.18 4.09 19.68
N ASN A 108 18.44 5.12 18.86
CA ASN A 108 17.42 5.85 18.14
C ASN A 108 16.89 5.10 16.91
N ARG A 109 17.55 4.02 16.48
CA ARG A 109 17.14 3.20 15.32
C ARG A 109 16.32 1.99 15.72
N ILE A 110 16.46 1.50 16.95
CA ILE A 110 15.74 0.34 17.46
C ILE A 110 14.37 0.79 17.95
N PRO A 111 13.28 0.15 17.53
CA PRO A 111 11.94 0.43 18.07
C PRO A 111 11.90 0.24 19.58
N VAL A 112 11.26 1.17 20.29
CA VAL A 112 11.18 1.16 21.76
C VAL A 112 10.18 0.11 22.25
N ASN A 113 9.11 -0.07 21.49
CA ASN A 113 8.03 -1.01 21.80
C ASN A 113 7.38 -1.52 20.49
N PRO A 114 6.48 -2.52 20.57
CA PRO A 114 5.77 -3.05 19.41
C PRO A 114 4.96 -2.00 18.63
N ALA A 115 4.35 -1.04 19.31
CA ALA A 115 3.57 0.03 18.66
C ALA A 115 4.48 0.96 17.83
N ASP A 116 5.67 1.35 18.33
CA ASP A 116 6.66 2.12 17.58
C ASP A 116 7.12 1.35 16.33
N LEU A 117 7.29 0.02 16.45
CA LEU A 117 7.64 -0.83 15.31
C LEU A 117 6.54 -0.81 14.24
N VAL A 118 5.26 -0.93 14.62
CA VAL A 118 4.13 -0.85 13.68
C VAL A 118 4.08 0.51 12.99
N LEU A 119 4.22 1.61 13.75
CA LEU A 119 4.24 2.96 13.17
C LEU A 119 5.35 3.13 12.13
N ARG A 120 6.54 2.62 12.40
CA ARG A 120 7.65 2.65 11.43
C ARG A 120 7.36 1.81 10.20
N MET A 121 6.73 0.64 10.35
CA MET A 121 6.33 -0.20 9.23
C MET A 121 5.26 0.48 8.37
N VAL A 122 4.24 1.07 8.99
CA VAL A 122 3.20 1.83 8.29
C VAL A 122 3.78 3.03 7.57
N ASN A 123 4.65 3.82 8.21
CA ASN A 123 5.34 4.93 7.55
C ASN A 123 6.11 4.48 6.30
N ALA A 124 6.86 3.37 6.39
CA ALA A 124 7.58 2.85 5.23
C ALA A 124 6.64 2.40 4.09
N MET A 125 5.45 1.89 4.43
CA MET A 125 4.42 1.55 3.44
C MET A 125 3.85 2.81 2.77
N VAL A 126 3.55 3.85 3.55
CA VAL A 126 3.01 5.13 3.04
C VAL A 126 4.06 5.88 2.21
N ASP A 127 5.33 5.85 2.60
CA ASP A 127 6.42 6.45 1.83
C ASP A 127 6.51 5.88 0.42
N SER A 128 6.17 4.59 0.23
CA SER A 128 6.14 3.96 -1.08
C SER A 128 5.09 4.56 -2.04
N TYR A 129 4.09 5.30 -1.52
CA TYR A 129 3.06 5.95 -2.33
C TYR A 129 3.58 7.19 -3.08
N LEU A 130 4.68 7.77 -2.64
CA LEU A 130 5.26 8.97 -3.25
C LEU A 130 5.63 8.76 -4.72
N ASP A 131 6.13 7.58 -5.06
CA ASP A 131 6.49 7.27 -6.46
C ASP A 131 5.25 7.11 -7.34
N LEU A 132 4.21 6.45 -6.84
CA LEU A 132 2.93 6.37 -7.54
C LEU A 132 2.32 7.76 -7.74
N ARG A 133 2.32 8.60 -6.70
CA ARG A 133 1.82 9.99 -6.78
C ARG A 133 2.53 10.77 -7.87
N ARG A 134 3.87 10.70 -7.94
CA ARG A 134 4.65 11.40 -8.98
C ARG A 134 4.27 10.93 -10.38
N GLU A 135 4.03 9.65 -10.55
CA GLU A 135 3.68 9.08 -11.84
C GLU A 135 2.26 9.44 -12.26
N LEU A 136 1.30 9.39 -11.33
CA LEU A 136 -0.06 9.86 -11.55
C LEU A 136 -0.08 11.35 -11.97
N THR A 137 0.68 12.20 -11.28
CA THR A 137 0.79 13.62 -11.61
C THR A 137 1.30 13.82 -13.04
N ARG A 138 2.38 13.13 -13.45
CA ARG A 138 2.92 13.25 -14.82
C ARG A 138 1.90 12.82 -15.88
N GLN A 139 1.14 11.78 -15.62
CA GLN A 139 0.13 11.30 -16.56
C GLN A 139 -1.05 12.26 -16.68
N LEU A 140 -1.48 12.85 -15.57
CA LEU A 140 -2.53 13.88 -15.57
C LEU A 140 -2.07 15.14 -16.29
N GLU A 141 -0.85 15.60 -16.05
CA GLU A 141 -0.25 16.76 -16.76
C GLU A 141 -0.15 16.51 -18.27
N HIS A 142 0.24 15.31 -18.67
CA HIS A 142 0.27 14.93 -20.07
C HIS A 142 -1.13 15.01 -20.72
N TRP A 143 -2.15 14.47 -20.08
CA TRP A 143 -3.52 14.57 -20.57
C TRP A 143 -4.05 15.99 -20.59
N GLN A 144 -3.74 16.77 -19.58
CA GLN A 144 -4.11 18.18 -19.54
C GLN A 144 -3.50 18.93 -20.73
N ALA A 145 -2.22 18.69 -21.00
CA ALA A 145 -1.55 19.28 -22.16
C ALA A 145 -2.17 18.84 -23.50
N GLU A 146 -2.60 17.59 -23.63
CA GLU A 146 -3.30 17.12 -24.82
C GLU A 146 -4.69 17.74 -25.00
N LEU A 147 -5.46 17.87 -23.91
CA LEU A 147 -6.79 18.47 -23.92
C LEU A 147 -6.76 19.96 -24.29
N LEU A 148 -5.68 20.67 -23.92
CA LEU A 148 -5.52 22.10 -24.18
C LEU A 148 -4.94 22.43 -25.57
N LYS A 149 -4.55 21.44 -26.35
CA LYS A 149 -4.07 21.69 -27.72
C LYS A 149 -5.21 22.20 -28.61
N PRO A 150 -5.05 23.36 -29.28
CA PRO A 150 -6.03 23.84 -30.24
C PRO A 150 -6.17 22.83 -31.38
N ASN A 151 -7.38 22.42 -31.72
CA ASN A 151 -7.71 21.44 -32.75
C ASN A 151 -7.38 19.97 -32.43
N ALA A 152 -6.96 19.62 -31.20
CA ALA A 152 -6.80 18.21 -30.82
C ALA A 152 -8.17 17.56 -30.58
N ARG A 153 -8.46 16.48 -31.31
CA ARG A 153 -9.58 15.61 -30.98
C ARG A 153 -9.13 14.66 -29.89
N PHE A 154 -9.46 14.96 -28.64
CA PHE A 154 -9.19 14.05 -27.55
C PHE A 154 -10.11 12.83 -27.66
N ASN A 155 -9.53 11.66 -27.91
CA ASN A 155 -10.28 10.42 -28.14
C ASN A 155 -10.26 9.46 -26.93
N ASN A 156 -9.57 9.82 -25.84
CA ASN A 156 -9.34 8.94 -24.67
C ASN A 156 -10.32 9.16 -23.51
N TRP A 157 -11.58 9.54 -23.79
CA TRP A 157 -12.58 9.79 -22.76
C TRP A 157 -12.84 8.57 -21.86
N GLY A 158 -12.83 7.35 -22.44
CA GLY A 158 -12.97 6.11 -21.68
C GLY A 158 -11.84 5.91 -20.68
N ALA A 159 -10.60 6.15 -21.10
CA ALA A 159 -9.43 6.08 -20.21
C ALA A 159 -9.47 7.16 -19.11
N LEU A 160 -9.95 8.36 -19.42
CA LEU A 160 -10.15 9.43 -18.43
C LEU A 160 -11.18 9.04 -17.37
N MET A 161 -12.32 8.47 -17.77
CA MET A 161 -13.34 8.00 -16.84
C MET A 161 -12.85 6.84 -15.97
N THR A 162 -12.10 5.91 -16.55
CA THR A 162 -11.46 4.82 -15.80
C THR A 162 -10.47 5.38 -14.77
N ALA A 163 -9.62 6.33 -15.17
CA ALA A 163 -8.67 6.97 -14.28
C ALA A 163 -9.36 7.70 -13.12
N ARG A 164 -10.47 8.40 -13.39
CA ARG A 164 -11.28 9.02 -12.35
C ARG A 164 -11.80 7.98 -11.35
N GLY A 165 -12.32 6.86 -11.84
CA GLY A 165 -12.77 5.76 -10.97
C GLY A 165 -11.64 5.21 -10.10
N GLN A 166 -10.44 5.06 -10.67
CA GLN A 166 -9.27 4.61 -9.91
C GLN A 166 -8.80 5.63 -8.86
N LEU A 167 -8.93 6.93 -9.13
CA LEU A 167 -8.64 7.96 -8.14
C LEU A 167 -9.60 7.88 -6.94
N HIS A 168 -10.89 7.63 -7.16
CA HIS A 168 -11.83 7.41 -6.06
C HIS A 168 -11.46 6.19 -5.22
N VAL A 169 -11.06 5.08 -5.85
CA VAL A 169 -10.57 3.90 -5.12
C VAL A 169 -9.34 4.23 -4.26
N LEU A 170 -8.45 5.10 -4.76
CA LEU A 170 -7.29 5.55 -4.00
C LEU A 170 -7.69 6.47 -2.84
N GLU A 171 -8.64 7.38 -3.06
CA GLU A 171 -9.19 8.28 -2.05
C GLU A 171 -9.84 7.47 -0.92
N ASP A 172 -10.75 6.56 -1.24
CA ASP A 172 -11.39 5.66 -0.27
C ASP A 172 -10.36 4.87 0.54
N LEU A 173 -9.31 4.33 -0.13
CA LEU A 173 -8.24 3.62 0.54
C LEU A 173 -7.48 4.49 1.54
N CYS A 174 -7.16 5.73 1.18
CA CYS A 174 -6.47 6.68 2.06
C CYS A 174 -7.34 7.08 3.25
N ASP A 175 -8.63 7.27 3.04
CA ASP A 175 -9.57 7.60 4.10
C ASP A 175 -9.72 6.45 5.10
N GLU A 176 -9.91 5.22 4.62
CA GLU A 176 -9.94 4.02 5.47
C GLU A 176 -8.65 3.87 6.30
N GLN A 177 -7.48 4.10 5.67
CA GLN A 177 -6.19 4.04 6.36
C GLN A 177 -6.09 5.10 7.45
N ARG A 178 -6.48 6.34 7.14
CA ARG A 178 -6.46 7.45 8.10
C ARG A 178 -7.35 7.15 9.29
N ASP A 179 -8.57 6.70 9.06
CA ASP A 179 -9.55 6.44 10.10
C ASP A 179 -9.08 5.30 11.02
N ALA A 180 -8.62 4.18 10.47
CA ALA A 180 -8.07 3.07 11.24
C ALA A 180 -6.85 3.48 12.09
N MET A 181 -5.96 4.30 11.54
CA MET A 181 -4.79 4.80 12.28
C MET A 181 -5.17 5.81 13.35
N GLN A 182 -6.18 6.64 13.09
CA GLN A 182 -6.67 7.60 14.08
C GLN A 182 -7.32 6.87 15.26
N GLU A 183 -8.18 5.89 15.01
CA GLU A 183 -8.80 5.07 16.08
C GLU A 183 -7.74 4.38 16.95
N TRP A 184 -6.72 3.80 16.30
CA TRP A 184 -5.63 3.18 17.04
C TRP A 184 -4.83 4.18 17.87
N LEU A 185 -4.48 5.35 17.32
CA LEU A 185 -3.77 6.39 18.06
C LEU A 185 -4.56 6.95 19.23
N ASP A 186 -5.88 7.08 19.10
CA ASP A 186 -6.75 7.53 20.17
C ASP A 186 -6.82 6.48 21.28
N SER A 187 -6.89 5.19 20.94
CA SER A 187 -6.80 4.10 21.92
C SER A 187 -5.47 4.11 22.69
N LEU A 188 -4.34 4.35 22.00
CA LEU A 188 -3.03 4.45 22.67
C LEU A 188 -2.94 5.64 23.65
N ARG A 189 -3.67 6.73 23.39
CA ARG A 189 -3.73 7.88 24.31
C ARG A 189 -4.60 7.64 25.53
N GLU A 190 -5.62 6.82 25.38
CA GLU A 190 -6.54 6.46 26.47
C GLU A 190 -5.97 5.40 27.42
N GLN A 191 -4.98 4.64 26.98
CA GLN A 191 -4.30 3.67 27.82
C GLN A 191 -3.53 4.42 28.93
N PRO A 192 -3.82 4.20 30.23
CA PRO A 192 -3.02 4.81 31.28
C PRO A 192 -1.58 4.38 31.13
N LEU A 193 -0.67 5.38 31.09
CA LEU A 193 0.76 5.13 31.16
C LEU A 193 0.99 4.17 32.33
N SER A 194 1.25 2.90 32.03
CA SER A 194 1.65 1.96 33.06
C SER A 194 2.95 2.49 33.65
N THR A 195 2.85 3.10 34.81
CA THR A 195 3.98 3.52 35.61
C THR A 195 4.85 2.30 35.86
N LEU A 196 5.98 2.23 35.15
CA LEU A 196 7.13 1.40 35.52
C LEU A 196 7.73 1.89 36.82
#